data_ba6b73398f01d3cf4329af55630d2609
#
_entry.id   ba6b73398f01d3cf4329af55630d2609
#
_cell.length_a   1.000
_cell.length_b   1.000
_cell.length_c   1.000
_cell.angle_alpha   90.00
_cell.angle_beta   90.00
_cell.angle_gamma   90.00
#
_symmetry.space_group_name_H-M   'P 1'
#
loop_
_entity.id
_entity.type
_entity.pdbx_description
1 polymer ?
#
loop_
_entity_poly.entity_id
_entity_poly.type
_entity_poly.pdbx_seq_one_letter_code
_entity_poly.pdbx_strand_id
1 'polypeptide(L)'
;GASEVTAYASEGTYTDVKQRDGAIEKWQDSQSRSASAALFVADRYSVHSTNDLRPAALKGFIQRAIEATRHLEPDPDRRLPEQELMGTASSTDLDLVDTTAPEIDHRNWVDEMQQTTTSAIPANLRSTEGFVWSGTSSQAMVTSNGFCSTTSTTEYGQGAEVSMVDTDGRLPEAYDYAVTRHHTDLPSIASIAEKVASRGAGQLGSGPVASRRGAMLVENRVAGRIIGTLVGPMGGASIFEQRSCMSDKLNAQVAAPGFSLIDAPH
;
A
#
# COMPACT_ATOMS: atom_id res chain seq x y z
N GLY A 1 -1.77 33.03 14.40
CA GLY A 1 -2.10 31.63 14.25
C GLY A 1 -2.02 31.16 12.81
N ALA A 2 -2.39 29.93 12.57
CA ALA A 2 -2.65 29.47 11.21
C ALA A 2 -3.96 30.06 10.70
N SER A 3 -4.04 30.33 9.40
CA SER A 3 -5.26 30.76 8.71
C SER A 3 -6.14 29.56 8.38
N GLU A 4 -5.52 28.44 7.96
CA GLU A 4 -6.19 27.21 7.62
C GLU A 4 -5.40 26.02 8.19
N VAL A 5 -6.08 24.92 8.45
CA VAL A 5 -5.49 23.70 9.00
C VAL A 5 -6.21 22.47 8.45
N THR A 6 -5.45 21.45 8.09
CA THR A 6 -5.94 20.06 8.04
C THR A 6 -5.26 19.29 9.15
N ALA A 7 -6.04 18.67 10.03
CA ALA A 7 -5.54 17.79 11.07
C ALA A 7 -5.91 16.34 10.75
N TYR A 8 -4.94 15.45 10.94
CA TYR A 8 -5.12 14.00 10.83
C TYR A 8 -4.78 13.35 12.17
N ALA A 9 -5.52 12.36 12.55
CA ALA A 9 -5.16 11.44 13.60
C ALA A 9 -5.26 10.02 13.07
N SER A 10 -4.32 9.17 13.43
CA SER A 10 -4.34 7.76 13.04
C SER A 10 -3.91 6.87 14.18
N GLU A 11 -4.52 5.69 14.24
CA GLU A 11 -4.07 4.58 15.08
C GLU A 11 -4.19 3.28 14.31
N GLY A 12 -3.36 2.30 14.65
CA GLY A 12 -3.41 0.99 14.04
C GLY A 12 -2.57 -0.03 14.78
N THR A 13 -2.92 -1.29 14.51
CA THR A 13 -2.16 -2.47 14.93
C THR A 13 -1.72 -3.23 13.69
N TYR A 14 -0.58 -3.89 13.78
CA TYR A 14 -0.05 -4.67 12.67
C TYR A 14 0.84 -5.78 13.19
N THR A 15 0.53 -7.02 12.81
CA THR A 15 1.34 -8.20 13.07
C THR A 15 1.80 -8.78 11.74
N ASP A 16 3.09 -9.03 11.60
CA ASP A 16 3.73 -9.60 10.40
C ASP A 16 4.69 -10.71 10.83
N VAL A 17 4.46 -11.89 10.31
CA VAL A 17 5.27 -13.07 10.63
C VAL A 17 5.77 -13.71 9.35
N LYS A 18 7.06 -14.03 9.34
CA LYS A 18 7.73 -14.79 8.27
C LYS A 18 8.43 -15.99 8.83
N GLN A 19 8.31 -17.10 8.14
CA GLN A 19 8.95 -18.35 8.48
C GLN A 19 9.64 -18.92 7.24
N ARG A 20 10.91 -19.27 7.38
CA ARG A 20 11.69 -19.92 6.34
C ARG A 20 12.21 -21.26 6.84
N ASP A 21 11.98 -22.31 6.06
CA ASP A 21 12.49 -23.66 6.32
C ASP A 21 12.26 -24.15 7.77
N GLY A 22 11.07 -23.84 8.33
CA GLY A 22 10.66 -24.20 9.68
C GLY A 22 11.14 -23.26 10.80
N ALA A 23 11.91 -22.22 10.50
CA ALA A 23 12.38 -21.24 11.47
C ALA A 23 11.73 -19.87 11.26
N ILE A 24 11.26 -19.24 12.33
CA ILE A 24 10.78 -17.86 12.28
C ILE A 24 11.94 -16.93 12.00
N GLU A 25 11.89 -16.23 10.87
CA GLU A 25 12.86 -15.20 10.49
C GLU A 25 12.44 -13.81 10.96
N LYS A 26 11.14 -13.55 10.96
CA LYS A 26 10.59 -12.27 11.39
C LYS A 26 9.33 -12.49 12.21
N TRP A 27 9.26 -11.79 13.33
CA TRP A 27 8.04 -11.55 14.08
C TRP A 27 7.98 -10.08 14.45
N GLN A 28 6.97 -9.40 13.97
CA GLN A 28 6.78 -7.99 14.26
C GLN A 28 5.35 -7.76 14.73
N ASP A 29 5.21 -7.29 15.97
CA ASP A 29 3.97 -6.72 16.47
C ASP A 29 4.17 -5.22 16.66
N SER A 30 3.25 -4.43 16.17
CA SER A 30 3.30 -2.99 16.30
C SER A 30 1.94 -2.41 16.61
N GLN A 31 1.95 -1.41 17.47
CA GLN A 31 0.84 -0.50 17.68
C GLN A 31 1.34 0.93 17.44
N SER A 32 0.68 1.64 16.57
CA SER A 32 1.05 3.01 16.22
C SER A 32 -0.09 3.97 16.51
N ARG A 33 0.26 5.16 16.97
CA ARG A 33 -0.64 6.30 17.06
C ARG A 33 0.10 7.56 16.66
N SER A 34 -0.52 8.37 15.84
CA SER A 34 0.08 9.62 15.40
C SER A 34 -0.98 10.70 15.15
N ALA A 35 -0.54 11.94 15.21
CA ALA A 35 -1.27 13.08 14.71
C ALA A 35 -0.38 13.87 13.75
N SER A 36 -0.98 14.42 12.70
CA SER A 36 -0.30 15.36 11.82
C SER A 36 -1.19 16.59 11.56
N ALA A 37 -0.54 17.71 11.27
CA ALA A 37 -1.21 18.94 10.91
C ALA A 37 -0.55 19.52 9.67
N ALA A 38 -1.33 19.74 8.63
CA ALA A 38 -0.99 20.60 7.52
C ALA A 38 -1.44 22.02 7.86
N LEU A 39 -0.50 22.94 7.90
CA LEU A 39 -0.69 24.31 8.39
C LEU A 39 -0.49 25.31 7.26
N PHE A 40 -1.40 26.27 7.18
CA PHE A 40 -1.31 27.42 6.29
C PHE A 40 -1.13 28.66 7.15
N VAL A 41 -0.03 29.37 7.00
CA VAL A 41 0.34 30.54 7.83
C VAL A 41 0.90 31.64 6.93
N ALA A 42 0.13 32.70 6.69
CA ALA A 42 0.54 33.82 5.84
C ALA A 42 1.11 33.35 4.48
N ASP A 43 0.29 32.62 3.71
CA ASP A 43 0.58 32.02 2.40
C ASP A 43 1.76 31.03 2.40
N ARG A 44 2.10 30.48 3.54
CA ARG A 44 3.14 29.45 3.71
C ARG A 44 2.50 28.15 4.16
N TYR A 45 3.04 27.06 3.68
CA TYR A 45 2.51 25.73 3.94
C TYR A 45 3.58 24.80 4.49
N SER A 46 3.18 24.01 5.48
CA SER A 46 3.99 22.88 5.96
C SER A 46 3.14 21.77 6.54
N VAL A 47 3.71 20.57 6.60
CA VAL A 47 3.12 19.41 7.29
C VAL A 47 4.05 19.00 8.41
N HIS A 48 3.49 18.82 9.58
CA HIS A 48 4.19 18.35 10.77
C HIS A 48 3.47 17.15 11.35
N SER A 49 4.21 16.22 11.94
CA SER A 49 3.65 15.02 12.57
C SER A 49 4.26 14.78 13.95
N THR A 50 3.50 14.11 14.81
CA THR A 50 3.92 13.70 16.15
C THR A 50 3.23 12.39 16.55
N ASN A 51 3.91 11.59 17.36
CA ASN A 51 3.35 10.44 18.04
C ASN A 51 3.13 10.69 19.55
N ASP A 52 3.46 11.87 20.04
CA ASP A 52 3.13 12.29 21.41
C ASP A 52 1.77 13.01 21.43
N LEU A 53 0.73 12.25 21.73
CA LEU A 53 -0.66 12.72 21.71
C LEU A 53 -1.13 13.28 23.06
N ARG A 54 -0.25 13.45 24.05
CA ARG A 54 -0.61 14.07 25.32
C ARG A 54 -1.03 15.53 25.10
N PRO A 55 -2.13 16.01 25.71
CA PRO A 55 -2.66 17.36 25.44
C PRO A 55 -1.63 18.49 25.57
N ALA A 56 -0.77 18.42 26.58
CA ALA A 56 0.28 19.43 26.79
C ALA A 56 1.35 19.38 25.69
N ALA A 57 1.72 18.19 25.23
CA ALA A 57 2.68 18.00 24.14
C ALA A 57 2.12 18.48 22.80
N LEU A 58 0.84 18.17 22.51
CA LEU A 58 0.14 18.63 21.29
C LEU A 58 0.09 20.16 21.22
N LYS A 59 -0.20 20.83 22.33
CA LYS A 59 -0.19 22.31 22.38
C LYS A 59 1.18 22.87 21.99
N GLY A 60 2.24 22.34 22.59
CA GLY A 60 3.62 22.76 22.28
C GLY A 60 4.02 22.39 20.85
N PHE A 61 3.59 21.23 20.35
CA PHE A 61 3.81 20.80 18.98
C PHE A 61 3.21 21.79 17.98
N ILE A 62 1.93 22.14 18.11
CA ILE A 62 1.26 23.08 17.20
C ILE A 62 1.91 24.46 17.23
N GLN A 63 2.30 24.96 18.42
CA GLN A 63 2.98 26.25 18.52
C GLN A 63 4.31 26.28 17.77
N ARG A 64 5.14 25.24 17.92
CA ARG A 64 6.41 25.11 17.18
C ARG A 64 6.19 24.93 15.67
N ALA A 65 5.17 24.15 15.29
CA ALA A 65 4.82 23.95 13.89
C ALA A 65 4.41 25.25 13.19
N ILE A 66 3.56 26.07 13.83
CA ILE A 66 3.16 27.39 13.32
C ILE A 66 4.39 28.30 13.17
N GLU A 67 5.26 28.33 14.19
CA GLU A 67 6.46 29.17 14.13
C GLU A 67 7.42 28.72 13.01
N ALA A 68 7.65 27.42 12.87
CA ALA A 68 8.46 26.88 11.78
C ALA A 68 7.88 27.23 10.40
N THR A 69 6.55 27.14 10.24
CA THR A 69 5.89 27.47 8.96
C THR A 69 6.12 28.92 8.55
N ARG A 70 6.20 29.87 9.49
CA ARG A 70 6.43 31.29 9.22
C ARG A 70 7.77 31.60 8.54
N HIS A 71 8.73 30.70 8.67
CA HIS A 71 10.07 30.86 8.10
C HIS A 71 10.23 30.28 6.70
N LEU A 72 9.19 29.66 6.14
CA LEU A 72 9.20 29.10 4.80
C LEU A 72 8.96 30.20 3.73
N GLU A 73 9.24 29.88 2.49
CA GLU A 73 8.87 30.73 1.37
C GLU A 73 7.34 30.72 1.15
N PRO A 74 6.73 31.85 0.78
CA PRO A 74 5.31 31.89 0.44
C PRO A 74 4.96 31.03 -0.76
N ASP A 75 3.82 30.35 -0.68
CA ASP A 75 3.20 29.58 -1.76
C ASP A 75 1.70 29.93 -1.81
N PRO A 76 1.33 31.03 -2.51
CA PRO A 76 -0.05 31.53 -2.51
C PRO A 76 -1.04 30.62 -3.21
N ASP A 77 -0.56 29.71 -4.05
CA ASP A 77 -1.40 28.73 -4.76
C ASP A 77 -1.79 27.54 -3.89
N ARG A 78 -1.11 27.37 -2.74
CA ARG A 78 -1.37 26.28 -1.82
C ARG A 78 -2.31 26.68 -0.69
N ARG A 79 -3.53 26.15 -0.74
CA ARG A 79 -4.61 26.41 0.22
C ARG A 79 -5.53 25.18 0.35
N LEU A 80 -6.41 25.21 1.33
CA LEU A 80 -7.47 24.19 1.40
C LEU A 80 -8.38 24.31 0.18
N PRO A 81 -8.87 23.17 -0.33
CA PRO A 81 -9.97 23.20 -1.31
C PRO A 81 -11.19 23.94 -0.74
N GLU A 82 -11.95 24.60 -1.61
CA GLU A 82 -13.24 25.19 -1.23
C GLU A 82 -14.13 24.13 -0.59
N GLN A 83 -14.95 24.53 0.37
CA GLN A 83 -15.75 23.57 1.16
C GLN A 83 -16.66 22.72 0.26
N GLU A 84 -17.19 23.30 -0.79
CA GLU A 84 -18.05 22.64 -1.78
C GLU A 84 -17.34 21.48 -2.52
N LEU A 85 -16.03 21.56 -2.63
CA LEU A 85 -15.18 20.54 -3.29
C LEU A 85 -14.74 19.42 -2.32
N MET A 86 -14.93 19.60 -1.02
CA MET A 86 -14.51 18.60 -0.03
C MET A 86 -15.43 17.37 0.01
N GLY A 87 -16.58 17.44 -0.64
CA GLY A 87 -17.58 16.39 -0.57
C GLY A 87 -18.24 16.26 0.80
N THR A 88 -19.18 15.36 0.91
CA THR A 88 -19.72 14.90 2.18
C THR A 88 -19.17 13.53 2.49
N ALA A 89 -18.99 13.18 3.76
CA ALA A 89 -18.67 11.81 4.12
C ALA A 89 -19.67 10.85 3.46
N SER A 90 -19.16 9.89 2.69
CA SER A 90 -20.03 8.91 2.02
C SER A 90 -20.84 8.16 3.05
N SER A 91 -22.14 8.04 2.81
CA SER A 91 -23.02 7.15 3.58
C SER A 91 -22.96 5.71 3.08
N THR A 92 -22.22 5.46 2.00
CA THR A 92 -22.06 4.11 1.44
C THR A 92 -21.13 3.31 2.35
N ASP A 93 -21.63 2.17 2.81
CA ASP A 93 -20.78 1.19 3.48
C ASP A 93 -19.85 0.56 2.43
N LEU A 94 -18.55 0.79 2.57
CA LEU A 94 -17.54 0.25 1.67
C LEU A 94 -17.02 -1.12 2.13
N ASP A 95 -17.58 -1.68 3.20
CA ASP A 95 -17.24 -2.99 3.74
C ASP A 95 -15.73 -3.17 4.01
N LEU A 96 -15.14 -2.16 4.65
CA LEU A 96 -13.69 -2.09 4.88
C LEU A 96 -13.25 -2.74 6.20
N VAL A 97 -14.18 -3.14 7.05
CA VAL A 97 -13.90 -3.65 8.39
C VAL A 97 -14.50 -5.03 8.58
N ASP A 98 -13.66 -6.00 8.82
CA ASP A 98 -14.09 -7.32 9.27
C ASP A 98 -14.56 -7.25 10.73
N THR A 99 -15.88 -7.18 10.92
CA THR A 99 -16.50 -7.15 12.25
C THR A 99 -16.53 -8.53 12.93
N THR A 100 -16.22 -9.59 12.19
CA THR A 100 -16.18 -10.96 12.68
C THR A 100 -14.76 -11.44 12.97
N ALA A 101 -13.78 -10.50 12.94
CA ALA A 101 -12.36 -10.78 13.05
C ALA A 101 -12.05 -11.85 14.12
N PRO A 102 -11.59 -13.04 13.73
CA PRO A 102 -11.24 -14.09 14.68
C PRO A 102 -9.97 -13.71 15.46
N GLU A 103 -9.78 -14.30 16.62
CA GLU A 103 -8.45 -14.31 17.24
C GLU A 103 -7.51 -15.14 16.37
N ILE A 104 -6.47 -14.49 15.83
CA ILE A 104 -5.57 -15.12 14.86
C ILE A 104 -4.33 -15.67 15.57
N ASP A 105 -4.13 -16.98 15.46
CA ASP A 105 -2.86 -17.61 15.78
C ASP A 105 -1.90 -17.51 14.58
N HIS A 106 -1.16 -16.39 14.50
CA HIS A 106 -0.21 -16.13 13.41
C HIS A 106 0.89 -17.18 13.33
N ARG A 107 1.26 -17.83 14.45
CA ARG A 107 2.25 -18.90 14.42
C ARG A 107 1.73 -20.10 13.67
N ASN A 108 0.55 -20.58 14.04
CA ASN A 108 -0.06 -21.72 13.35
C ASN A 108 -0.34 -21.38 11.88
N TRP A 109 -0.78 -20.17 11.60
CA TRP A 109 -1.08 -19.73 10.24
C TRP A 109 0.16 -19.72 9.34
N VAL A 110 1.30 -19.16 9.80
CA VAL A 110 2.54 -19.17 9.02
C VAL A 110 3.16 -20.56 8.91
N ASP A 111 3.06 -21.37 9.95
CA ASP A 111 3.49 -22.78 9.93
C ASP A 111 2.73 -23.57 8.86
N GLU A 112 1.40 -23.46 8.82
CA GLU A 112 0.56 -24.12 7.83
C GLU A 112 0.88 -23.65 6.41
N MET A 113 1.05 -22.33 6.20
CA MET A 113 1.42 -21.74 4.91
C MET A 113 2.74 -22.33 4.39
N GLN A 114 3.78 -22.32 5.23
CA GLN A 114 5.10 -22.80 4.84
C GLN A 114 5.11 -24.31 4.60
N GLN A 115 4.49 -25.10 5.46
CA GLN A 115 4.43 -26.56 5.34
C GLN A 115 3.63 -27.01 4.11
N THR A 116 2.48 -26.37 3.86
CA THR A 116 1.65 -26.68 2.68
C THR A 116 2.40 -26.34 1.38
N THR A 117 3.10 -25.20 1.36
CA THR A 117 3.92 -24.81 0.19
C THR A 117 5.07 -25.77 -0.02
N THR A 118 5.78 -26.17 1.02
CA THR A 118 6.86 -27.17 0.94
C THR A 118 6.34 -28.50 0.38
N SER A 119 5.18 -28.94 0.85
CA SER A 119 4.56 -30.20 0.41
C SER A 119 4.08 -30.17 -1.04
N ALA A 120 3.76 -29.00 -1.57
CA ALA A 120 3.33 -28.84 -2.96
C ALA A 120 4.49 -28.94 -3.98
N ILE A 121 5.75 -28.96 -3.52
CA ILE A 121 6.93 -28.98 -4.39
C ILE A 121 7.72 -30.27 -4.20
N PRO A 122 7.54 -31.28 -5.07
CA PRO A 122 8.12 -32.60 -4.87
C PRO A 122 9.62 -32.70 -5.16
N ALA A 123 10.17 -31.77 -5.94
CA ALA A 123 11.56 -31.84 -6.38
C ALA A 123 12.17 -30.44 -6.59
N ASN A 124 13.50 -30.38 -6.59
CA ASN A 124 14.27 -29.17 -6.87
C ASN A 124 14.04 -28.01 -5.89
N LEU A 125 13.43 -28.25 -4.75
CA LEU A 125 13.22 -27.25 -3.72
C LEU A 125 14.54 -26.96 -3.01
N ARG A 126 14.90 -25.67 -2.92
CA ARG A 126 16.04 -25.18 -2.15
C ARG A 126 15.59 -24.65 -0.79
N SER A 127 14.54 -23.85 -0.77
CA SER A 127 14.03 -23.16 0.42
C SER A 127 12.58 -22.74 0.21
N THR A 128 11.82 -22.70 1.30
CA THR A 128 10.43 -22.21 1.31
C THR A 128 10.26 -21.16 2.39
N GLU A 129 9.71 -20.01 2.05
CA GLU A 129 9.24 -18.99 2.99
C GLU A 129 7.70 -18.95 2.97
N GLY A 130 7.09 -18.99 4.16
CA GLY A 130 5.71 -18.58 4.37
C GLY A 130 5.67 -17.22 5.05
N PHE A 131 4.70 -16.39 4.72
CA PHE A 131 4.50 -15.10 5.37
C PHE A 131 3.01 -14.78 5.51
N VAL A 132 2.65 -14.20 6.66
CA VAL A 132 1.28 -13.84 7.00
C VAL A 132 1.29 -12.53 7.76
N TRP A 133 0.23 -11.75 7.57
CA TRP A 133 0.05 -10.52 8.35
C TRP A 133 -1.42 -10.21 8.58
N SER A 134 -1.68 -9.46 9.63
CA SER A 134 -2.98 -8.84 9.86
C SER A 134 -2.80 -7.46 10.51
N GLY A 135 -3.78 -6.61 10.32
CA GLY A 135 -3.75 -5.27 10.90
C GLY A 135 -5.09 -4.58 10.90
N THR A 136 -5.17 -3.58 11.77
CA THR A 136 -6.28 -2.63 11.82
C THR A 136 -5.74 -1.22 11.64
N SER A 137 -6.50 -0.37 10.98
CA SER A 137 -6.17 1.05 10.89
C SER A 137 -7.43 1.87 11.06
N SER A 138 -7.34 2.94 11.85
CA SER A 138 -8.39 3.94 11.98
C SER A 138 -7.77 5.32 11.76
N GLN A 139 -8.44 6.14 10.98
CA GLN A 139 -8.00 7.49 10.64
C GLN A 139 -9.15 8.47 10.82
N ALA A 140 -8.82 9.68 11.29
CA ALA A 140 -9.72 10.81 11.33
C ALA A 140 -9.06 12.00 10.63
N MET A 141 -9.81 12.71 9.82
CA MET A 141 -9.40 13.94 9.14
C MET A 141 -10.38 15.05 9.49
N VAL A 142 -9.86 16.19 9.88
CA VAL A 142 -10.65 17.41 10.17
C VAL A 142 -9.97 18.60 9.50
N THR A 143 -10.75 19.46 8.88
CA THR A 143 -10.25 20.71 8.28
C THR A 143 -10.89 21.92 8.94
N SER A 144 -10.18 23.06 8.92
CA SER A 144 -10.68 24.31 9.50
C SER A 144 -11.89 24.90 8.75
N ASN A 145 -12.15 24.47 7.52
CA ASN A 145 -13.35 24.86 6.75
C ASN A 145 -14.55 23.92 6.96
N GLY A 146 -14.47 23.03 7.98
CA GLY A 146 -15.63 22.26 8.47
C GLY A 146 -15.77 20.83 7.96
N PHE A 147 -14.86 20.32 7.15
CA PHE A 147 -14.88 18.91 6.78
C PHE A 147 -14.41 18.03 7.95
N CYS A 148 -15.10 16.89 8.15
CA CYS A 148 -14.75 15.88 9.12
C CYS A 148 -15.06 14.49 8.55
N SER A 149 -14.10 13.59 8.57
CA SER A 149 -14.28 12.21 8.13
C SER A 149 -13.49 11.26 9.01
N THR A 150 -14.03 10.06 9.20
CA THR A 150 -13.34 8.94 9.84
C THR A 150 -13.41 7.72 8.96
N THR A 151 -12.33 6.93 8.93
CA THR A 151 -12.28 5.68 8.18
C THR A 151 -11.57 4.64 9.02
N SER A 152 -12.12 3.44 9.09
CA SER A 152 -11.46 2.28 9.70
C SER A 152 -11.34 1.17 8.67
N THR A 153 -10.29 0.39 8.77
CA THR A 153 -10.03 -0.75 7.88
C THR A 153 -9.41 -1.91 8.65
N THR A 154 -9.73 -3.11 8.23
CA THR A 154 -8.97 -4.31 8.56
C THR A 154 -8.19 -4.77 7.34
N GLU A 155 -7.12 -5.51 7.55
CA GLU A 155 -6.32 -6.10 6.49
C GLU A 155 -5.77 -7.44 6.93
N TYR A 156 -5.89 -8.43 6.06
CA TYR A 156 -5.31 -9.74 6.20
C TYR A 156 -4.53 -10.10 4.96
N GLY A 157 -3.36 -10.68 5.15
CA GLY A 157 -2.58 -11.12 4.02
C GLY A 157 -1.81 -12.41 4.31
N GLN A 158 -1.64 -13.19 3.28
CA GLN A 158 -0.88 -14.42 3.33
C GLN A 158 -0.20 -14.71 2.01
N GLY A 159 0.94 -15.38 2.06
CA GLY A 159 1.67 -15.75 0.87
C GLY A 159 2.84 -16.69 1.15
N ALA A 160 3.46 -17.13 0.08
CA ALA A 160 4.67 -17.92 0.14
C ALA A 160 5.63 -17.57 -0.99
N GLU A 161 6.90 -17.85 -0.75
CA GLU A 161 7.98 -17.76 -1.71
C GLU A 161 8.79 -19.06 -1.68
N VAL A 162 9.28 -19.47 -2.85
CA VAL A 162 10.15 -20.63 -2.99
C VAL A 162 11.37 -20.27 -3.80
N SER A 163 12.51 -20.81 -3.39
CA SER A 163 13.72 -20.86 -4.19
C SER A 163 13.95 -22.30 -4.65
N MET A 164 14.19 -22.49 -5.94
CA MET A 164 14.38 -23.80 -6.54
C MET A 164 15.81 -23.97 -7.04
N VAL A 165 16.23 -25.20 -7.30
CA VAL A 165 17.56 -25.50 -7.88
C VAL A 165 17.37 -25.92 -9.31
N ASP A 166 17.91 -25.17 -10.26
CA ASP A 166 17.94 -25.56 -11.66
C ASP A 166 19.17 -26.43 -12.00
N THR A 167 19.12 -27.15 -13.10
CA THR A 167 20.17 -28.07 -13.54
C THR A 167 21.51 -27.40 -13.81
N ASP A 168 21.51 -26.09 -14.10
CA ASP A 168 22.71 -25.27 -14.31
C ASP A 168 23.21 -24.55 -13.04
N GLY A 169 22.59 -24.85 -11.89
CA GLY A 169 22.93 -24.26 -10.60
C GLY A 169 22.31 -22.90 -10.32
N ARG A 170 21.46 -22.37 -11.21
CA ARG A 170 20.64 -21.18 -10.91
C ARG A 170 19.64 -21.49 -9.83
N LEU A 171 19.22 -20.46 -9.13
CA LEU A 171 18.24 -20.50 -8.04
C LEU A 171 17.02 -19.62 -8.40
N PRO A 172 16.16 -20.06 -9.32
CA PRO A 172 14.95 -19.30 -9.64
C PRO A 172 14.02 -19.23 -8.42
N GLU A 173 13.39 -18.06 -8.24
CA GLU A 173 12.46 -17.78 -7.16
C GLU A 173 11.08 -17.49 -7.70
N ALA A 174 10.06 -17.93 -6.98
CA ALA A 174 8.67 -17.66 -7.30
C ALA A 174 7.88 -17.41 -6.03
N TYR A 175 6.93 -16.49 -6.11
CA TYR A 175 6.05 -16.15 -5.00
C TYR A 175 4.62 -15.91 -5.48
N ASP A 176 3.69 -16.07 -4.54
CA ASP A 176 2.31 -15.59 -4.66
C ASP A 176 1.77 -15.17 -3.30
N TYR A 177 0.81 -14.24 -3.32
CA TYR A 177 0.17 -13.77 -2.11
C TYR A 177 -1.23 -13.24 -2.39
N ALA A 178 -2.03 -13.11 -1.34
CA ALA A 178 -3.32 -12.45 -1.36
C ALA A 178 -3.45 -11.48 -0.18
N VAL A 179 -4.22 -10.42 -0.40
CA VAL A 179 -4.57 -9.41 0.62
C VAL A 179 -6.06 -9.14 0.52
N THR A 180 -6.74 -9.13 1.67
CA THR A 180 -8.19 -8.91 1.75
C THR A 180 -8.54 -8.02 2.93
N ARG A 181 -9.77 -7.49 2.94
CA ARG A 181 -10.31 -6.75 4.09
C ARG A 181 -10.94 -7.69 5.13
N HIS A 182 -11.44 -8.83 4.69
CA HIS A 182 -12.06 -9.84 5.54
C HIS A 182 -11.21 -11.10 5.53
N HIS A 183 -11.00 -11.71 6.70
CA HIS A 183 -10.20 -12.93 6.81
C HIS A 183 -10.78 -14.10 6.00
N THR A 184 -12.11 -14.18 5.95
CA THR A 184 -12.83 -15.21 5.19
C THR A 184 -12.69 -15.11 3.68
N ASP A 185 -12.26 -13.96 3.16
CA ASP A 185 -12.08 -13.73 1.72
C ASP A 185 -10.68 -14.15 1.23
N LEU A 186 -9.80 -14.52 2.14
CA LEU A 186 -8.50 -15.05 1.76
C LEU A 186 -8.68 -16.35 0.96
N PRO A 187 -7.97 -16.53 -0.17
CA PRO A 187 -7.93 -17.81 -0.85
C PRO A 187 -7.34 -18.88 0.09
N SER A 188 -7.67 -20.14 -0.13
CA SER A 188 -7.07 -21.21 0.66
C SER A 188 -5.55 -21.22 0.54
N ILE A 189 -4.87 -21.61 1.63
CA ILE A 189 -3.41 -21.80 1.66
C ILE A 189 -2.96 -22.75 0.54
N ALA A 190 -3.70 -23.82 0.31
CA ALA A 190 -3.42 -24.77 -0.77
C ALA A 190 -3.42 -24.10 -2.16
N SER A 191 -4.36 -23.19 -2.42
CA SER A 191 -4.42 -22.47 -3.71
C SER A 191 -3.19 -21.57 -3.94
N ILE A 192 -2.68 -20.93 -2.88
CA ILE A 192 -1.43 -20.14 -2.98
C ILE A 192 -0.23 -21.07 -3.19
N ALA A 193 -0.13 -22.15 -2.42
CA ALA A 193 0.94 -23.12 -2.52
C ALA A 193 1.04 -23.74 -3.92
N GLU A 194 -0.08 -24.14 -4.52
CA GLU A 194 -0.14 -24.65 -5.88
C GLU A 194 0.35 -23.63 -6.93
N LYS A 195 -0.07 -22.37 -6.80
CA LYS A 195 0.38 -21.30 -7.70
C LYS A 195 1.89 -21.05 -7.58
N VAL A 196 2.42 -21.01 -6.35
CA VAL A 196 3.85 -20.82 -6.11
C VAL A 196 4.64 -22.00 -6.67
N ALA A 197 4.20 -23.24 -6.44
CA ALA A 197 4.81 -24.44 -6.98
C ALA A 197 4.82 -24.44 -8.52
N SER A 198 3.68 -24.14 -9.14
CA SER A 198 3.55 -24.05 -10.60
C SER A 198 4.46 -22.97 -11.20
N ARG A 199 4.53 -21.79 -10.57
CA ARG A 199 5.40 -20.71 -11.03
C ARG A 199 6.87 -21.04 -10.87
N GLY A 200 7.28 -21.64 -9.76
CA GLY A 200 8.64 -22.09 -9.53
C GLY A 200 9.07 -23.12 -10.56
N ALA A 201 8.25 -24.15 -10.75
CA ALA A 201 8.49 -25.19 -11.77
C ALA A 201 8.59 -24.60 -13.19
N GLY A 202 7.75 -23.61 -13.51
CA GLY A 202 7.76 -22.95 -14.82
C GLY A 202 9.02 -22.11 -15.11
N GLN A 203 9.85 -21.83 -14.10
CA GLN A 203 11.11 -21.12 -14.28
C GLN A 203 12.32 -22.04 -14.49
N LEU A 204 12.17 -23.33 -14.17
CA LEU A 204 13.23 -24.31 -14.38
C LEU A 204 13.51 -24.50 -15.87
N GLY A 205 14.81 -24.60 -16.23
CA GLY A 205 15.27 -24.74 -17.60
C GLY A 205 15.11 -23.46 -18.44
N SER A 206 14.69 -22.34 -17.86
CA SER A 206 14.61 -21.07 -18.61
C SER A 206 16.00 -20.56 -18.96
N GLY A 207 16.14 -19.80 -20.05
CA GLY A 207 17.41 -19.25 -20.48
C GLY A 207 17.26 -17.90 -21.20
N PRO A 208 18.35 -17.25 -21.57
CA PRO A 208 18.30 -15.99 -22.28
C PRO A 208 17.64 -16.19 -23.64
N VAL A 209 16.78 -15.26 -24.02
CA VAL A 209 16.15 -15.21 -25.34
C VAL A 209 16.80 -14.13 -26.19
N ALA A 210 16.86 -14.36 -27.50
CA ALA A 210 17.35 -13.35 -28.44
C ALA A 210 16.45 -12.11 -28.43
N SER A 211 17.06 -10.92 -28.61
CA SER A 211 16.31 -9.67 -28.73
C SER A 211 15.35 -9.75 -29.92
N ARG A 212 14.08 -9.43 -29.67
CA ARG A 212 13.03 -9.49 -30.69
C ARG A 212 11.98 -8.39 -30.47
N ARG A 213 11.26 -8.06 -31.54
CA ARG A 213 9.99 -7.32 -31.43
C ARG A 213 8.84 -8.30 -31.39
N GLY A 214 7.83 -8.05 -30.58
CA GLY A 214 6.66 -8.91 -30.48
C GLY A 214 5.61 -8.34 -29.55
N ALA A 215 4.49 -9.03 -29.44
CA ALA A 215 3.49 -8.74 -28.43
C ALA A 215 4.00 -9.17 -27.04
N MET A 216 3.69 -8.39 -26.03
CA MET A 216 3.95 -8.70 -24.63
C MET A 216 2.60 -8.87 -23.91
N LEU A 217 2.40 -10.05 -23.32
CA LEU A 217 1.28 -10.27 -22.41
C LEU A 217 1.75 -9.94 -20.99
N VAL A 218 1.04 -9.02 -20.34
CA VAL A 218 1.33 -8.61 -18.96
C VAL A 218 0.28 -9.20 -18.04
N GLU A 219 0.72 -9.97 -17.06
CA GLU A 219 -0.17 -10.51 -16.03
C GLU A 219 -0.79 -9.35 -15.23
N ASN A 220 -2.08 -9.43 -14.90
CA ASN A 220 -2.82 -8.39 -14.17
C ASN A 220 -2.14 -7.98 -12.85
N ARG A 221 -1.52 -8.93 -12.15
CA ARG A 221 -0.80 -8.71 -10.88
C ARG A 221 0.33 -7.67 -10.99
N VAL A 222 0.99 -7.59 -12.16
CA VAL A 222 2.08 -6.63 -12.39
C VAL A 222 1.69 -5.49 -13.32
N ALA A 223 0.51 -5.55 -13.94
CA ALA A 223 0.01 -4.54 -14.88
C ALA A 223 -0.06 -3.14 -14.24
N GLY A 224 -0.39 -3.06 -12.94
CA GLY A 224 -0.43 -1.81 -12.19
C GLY A 224 0.89 -1.02 -12.23
N ARG A 225 2.05 -1.69 -12.29
CA ARG A 225 3.35 -1.01 -12.43
C ARG A 225 3.49 -0.29 -13.77
N ILE A 226 3.05 -0.93 -14.86
CA ILE A 226 3.10 -0.34 -16.20
C ILE A 226 2.11 0.81 -16.29
N ILE A 227 0.87 0.60 -15.80
CA ILE A 227 -0.16 1.65 -15.77
C ILE A 227 0.31 2.82 -14.90
N GLY A 228 0.91 2.58 -13.73
CA GLY A 228 1.47 3.62 -12.87
C GLY A 228 2.55 4.46 -13.54
N THR A 229 3.36 3.86 -14.42
CA THR A 229 4.35 4.61 -15.22
C THR A 229 3.69 5.57 -16.21
N LEU A 230 2.51 5.24 -16.71
CA LEU A 230 1.73 6.12 -17.59
C LEU A 230 0.99 7.20 -16.80
N VAL A 231 0.42 6.84 -15.65
CA VAL A 231 -0.43 7.73 -14.82
C VAL A 231 0.41 8.70 -13.98
N GLY A 232 1.54 8.27 -13.44
CA GLY A 232 2.40 9.10 -12.58
C GLY A 232 2.73 10.46 -13.17
N PRO A 233 3.16 10.54 -14.46
CA PRO A 233 3.40 11.82 -15.14
C PRO A 233 2.17 12.71 -15.34
N MET A 234 0.94 12.18 -15.20
CA MET A 234 -0.30 12.97 -15.30
C MET A 234 -0.61 13.76 -14.04
N GLY A 235 0.10 13.50 -12.93
CA GLY A 235 -0.09 14.20 -11.67
C GLY A 235 0.20 15.70 -11.78
N GLY A 236 -0.67 16.53 -11.20
CA GLY A 236 -0.59 17.99 -11.28
C GLY A 236 0.77 18.55 -10.84
N ALA A 237 1.37 18.01 -9.78
CA ALA A 237 2.71 18.42 -9.32
C ALA A 237 3.78 18.15 -10.39
N SER A 238 3.76 16.99 -11.04
CA SER A 238 4.71 16.65 -12.11
C SER A 238 4.60 17.59 -13.32
N ILE A 239 3.37 17.99 -13.64
CA ILE A 239 3.09 18.93 -14.74
C ILE A 239 3.56 20.33 -14.33
N PHE A 240 3.20 20.80 -13.14
CA PHE A 240 3.58 22.12 -12.63
C PHE A 240 5.10 22.30 -12.56
N GLU A 241 5.82 21.30 -12.08
CA GLU A 241 7.28 21.31 -12.00
C GLU A 241 7.98 21.02 -13.34
N GLN A 242 7.24 20.93 -14.43
CA GLN A 242 7.77 20.67 -15.78
C GLN A 242 8.58 19.37 -15.91
N ARG A 243 8.26 18.38 -15.06
CA ARG A 243 8.91 17.05 -15.05
C ARG A 243 8.08 15.99 -15.77
N SER A 244 7.00 16.38 -16.45
CA SER A 244 6.05 15.47 -17.09
C SER A 244 6.16 15.45 -18.60
N CYS A 245 6.23 14.26 -19.19
CA CYS A 245 6.05 14.07 -20.62
C CYS A 245 4.59 14.25 -21.09
N MET A 246 3.66 14.49 -20.15
CA MET A 246 2.23 14.67 -20.42
C MET A 246 1.80 16.14 -20.41
N SER A 247 2.72 17.09 -20.18
CA SER A 247 2.40 18.51 -20.00
C SER A 247 1.66 19.14 -21.19
N ASP A 248 1.92 18.66 -22.40
CA ASP A 248 1.32 19.13 -23.67
C ASP A 248 0.24 18.16 -24.22
N LYS A 249 -0.18 17.17 -23.42
CA LYS A 249 -1.06 16.07 -23.87
C LYS A 249 -2.51 16.19 -23.39
N LEU A 250 -2.89 17.33 -22.83
CA LEU A 250 -4.27 17.52 -22.39
C LEU A 250 -5.22 17.33 -23.58
N ASN A 251 -6.24 16.48 -23.39
CA ASN A 251 -7.20 16.07 -24.44
C ASN A 251 -6.58 15.31 -25.63
N ALA A 252 -5.32 14.92 -25.56
CA ALA A 252 -4.70 14.08 -26.57
C ALA A 252 -4.86 12.58 -26.24
N GLN A 253 -4.90 11.76 -27.27
CA GLN A 253 -4.89 10.31 -27.08
C GLN A 253 -3.48 9.85 -26.68
N VAL A 254 -3.35 9.31 -25.46
CA VAL A 254 -2.06 8.85 -24.90
C VAL A 254 -1.97 7.34 -24.73
N ALA A 255 -3.05 6.61 -25.01
CA ALA A 255 -3.12 5.16 -24.95
C ALA A 255 -3.87 4.59 -26.14
N ALA A 256 -3.83 3.28 -26.34
CA ALA A 256 -4.55 2.61 -27.41
C ALA A 256 -6.08 2.81 -27.29
N PRO A 257 -6.81 2.86 -28.40
CA PRO A 257 -8.28 2.84 -28.38
C PRO A 257 -8.76 1.60 -27.59
N GLY A 258 -9.75 1.80 -26.73
CA GLY A 258 -10.30 0.76 -25.87
C GLY A 258 -9.61 0.61 -24.50
N PHE A 259 -8.50 1.32 -24.24
CA PHE A 259 -7.97 1.47 -22.88
C PHE A 259 -8.69 2.60 -22.16
N SER A 260 -9.26 2.31 -21.00
CA SER A 260 -9.86 3.31 -20.10
C SER A 260 -9.29 3.16 -18.71
N LEU A 261 -8.96 4.27 -18.09
CA LEU A 261 -8.64 4.36 -16.68
C LEU A 261 -9.60 5.37 -16.05
N ILE A 262 -10.32 4.93 -15.03
CA ILE A 262 -11.34 5.74 -14.35
C ILE A 262 -10.91 5.91 -12.90
N ASP A 263 -10.84 7.15 -12.44
CA ASP A 263 -10.74 7.50 -11.03
C ASP A 263 -12.18 7.76 -10.54
N ALA A 264 -12.69 6.85 -9.73
CA ALA A 264 -14.04 6.91 -9.17
C ALA A 264 -13.96 6.64 -7.66
N PRO A 265 -13.82 7.69 -6.84
CA PRO A 265 -13.60 7.55 -5.39
C PRO A 265 -14.84 7.10 -4.60
N HIS A 266 -16.00 6.87 -5.25
CA HIS A 266 -17.26 6.43 -4.62
C HIS A 266 -17.93 5.31 -5.41
#